data_8d5818ab91ab7859ff9a5ce79cd30dc1
#
_entry.id   8d5818ab91ab7859ff9a5ce79cd30dc1
#
_cell.length_a   1.000
_cell.length_b   1.000
_cell.length_c   1.000
_cell.angle_alpha   90.00
_cell.angle_beta   90.00
_cell.angle_gamma   90.00
#
_symmetry.space_group_name_H-M   'P 1'
#
loop_
_entity.id
_entity.type
_entity.pdbx_description
1 polymer ?
#
loop_
_entity_poly.entity_id
_entity_poly.type
_entity_poly.pdbx_seq_one_letter_code
_entity_poly.pdbx_strand_id
1 'polypeptide(L)'
;MNMGVSGFFIFASPAFFLWLTGGAMAQQGAAGRDLAEESAPAKSGAALVEAMKAYGASLETVLKLYDAEFKKRAEEVQARRGYYEKGYIARVELEAAQRELAAVEARLRETEQKIAEVKIGLAEATALERLSKLAPLKPGEYTERASWIRYAGRGPWSLRGAAAIEKFFLERFGRPAPISALGQTAFHERMRLDHREAMDVALHPDSAEGRSLIDFLRRSGVPFIA
;
A
#
# COMPACT_ATOMS: atom_id res chain seq x y z
N MET A 1 -17.48 -13.28 2.75
CA MET A 1 -16.43 -13.42 3.79
C MET A 1 -15.41 -12.33 3.52
N ASN A 2 -15.49 -11.22 4.28
CA ASN A 2 -14.54 -10.12 4.16
C ASN A 2 -13.23 -10.53 4.84
N MET A 3 -12.25 -10.94 4.05
CA MET A 3 -10.87 -11.06 4.52
C MET A 3 -10.29 -9.64 4.59
N GLY A 4 -10.35 -9.03 5.79
CA GLY A 4 -9.63 -7.81 6.05
C GLY A 4 -8.14 -8.07 5.85
N VAL A 5 -7.50 -7.27 5.00
CA VAL A 5 -6.06 -7.30 4.80
C VAL A 5 -5.43 -6.70 6.05
N SER A 6 -5.11 -7.56 7.03
CA SER A 6 -4.27 -7.21 8.17
C SER A 6 -2.84 -7.58 7.81
N GLY A 7 -1.95 -6.62 7.75
CA GLY A 7 -0.55 -6.81 7.41
C GLY A 7 0.37 -6.21 8.46
N PHE A 8 1.58 -6.72 8.53
CA PHE A 8 2.67 -6.12 9.32
C PHE A 8 3.38 -5.07 8.49
N PHE A 9 3.62 -3.93 9.09
CA PHE A 9 4.47 -2.89 8.54
C PHE A 9 5.75 -2.81 9.39
N ILE A 10 6.88 -3.01 8.75
CA ILE A 10 8.20 -2.87 9.38
C ILE A 10 8.79 -1.57 8.84
N PHE A 11 8.74 -0.51 9.66
CA PHE A 11 9.26 0.80 9.28
C PHE A 11 10.60 1.08 9.94
N ALA A 12 11.47 1.81 9.23
CA ALA A 12 12.47 2.60 9.90
C ALA A 12 11.74 3.62 10.79
N SER A 13 11.94 3.57 12.10
CA SER A 13 11.43 4.59 13.00
C SER A 13 11.80 5.95 12.41
N PRO A 14 10.87 6.92 12.28
CA PRO A 14 11.25 8.26 11.89
C PRO A 14 12.17 8.77 12.99
N ALA A 15 13.48 8.62 12.79
CA ALA A 15 14.45 9.32 13.57
C ALA A 15 14.13 10.79 13.38
N PHE A 16 13.74 11.47 14.45
CA PHE A 16 13.69 12.89 14.56
C PHE A 16 14.90 13.46 13.83
N PHE A 17 14.69 14.11 12.70
CA PHE A 17 15.67 14.98 12.09
C PHE A 17 15.79 16.22 12.98
N LEU A 18 16.54 16.07 14.05
CA LEU A 18 17.11 17.20 14.77
C LEU A 18 18.25 17.70 13.89
N TRP A 19 18.00 18.75 13.15
CA TRP A 19 19.06 19.52 12.50
C TRP A 19 19.99 20.10 13.57
N LEU A 20 21.06 19.40 13.88
CA LEU A 20 22.23 19.99 14.53
C LEU A 20 23.02 20.72 13.44
N THR A 21 22.77 22.02 13.32
CA THR A 21 23.63 22.94 12.61
C THR A 21 24.97 23.02 13.36
N GLY A 22 25.95 22.26 12.87
CA GLY A 22 27.37 22.51 13.16
C GLY A 22 27.83 23.68 12.30
N GLY A 23 28.20 24.79 12.95
CA GLY A 23 28.58 26.03 12.30
C GLY A 23 29.87 25.97 11.51
N ALA A 24 29.90 26.71 10.41
CA ALA A 24 31.09 27.39 9.91
C ALA A 24 30.64 28.68 9.22
N MET A 25 31.26 29.77 9.68
CA MET A 25 31.11 31.16 9.30
C MET A 25 31.20 31.41 7.80
N ALA A 26 30.30 32.23 7.27
CA ALA A 26 30.63 33.34 6.37
C ALA A 26 29.45 34.32 6.25
N GLN A 27 29.75 35.59 6.43
CA GLN A 27 28.92 36.77 6.42
C GLN A 27 28.31 37.10 5.06
N GLN A 28 27.10 37.62 5.06
CA GLN A 28 26.59 38.89 4.53
C GLN A 28 25.26 38.81 3.84
N GLY A 29 24.33 39.69 4.26
CA GLY A 29 23.40 40.36 3.37
C GLY A 29 21.94 40.09 3.55
N ALA A 30 21.29 40.90 4.43
CA ALA A 30 19.96 41.53 4.32
C ALA A 30 18.83 40.84 3.56
N ALA A 31 17.76 40.64 4.27
CA ALA A 31 16.39 41.09 4.07
C ALA A 31 15.42 40.03 4.58
N GLY A 32 14.60 40.46 5.54
CA GLY A 32 13.63 39.62 6.21
C GLY A 32 12.61 38.96 5.27
N ARG A 33 12.30 37.75 5.61
CA ARG A 33 11.00 37.14 5.47
C ARG A 33 10.79 36.19 6.62
N ASP A 34 9.88 36.59 7.52
CA ASP A 34 9.23 35.69 8.45
C ASP A 34 8.71 34.49 7.66
N LEU A 35 9.35 33.35 7.85
CA LEU A 35 8.77 32.06 7.52
C LEU A 35 8.53 31.35 8.85
N ALA A 36 7.44 31.75 9.48
CA ALA A 36 6.71 30.89 10.39
C ALA A 36 6.10 29.76 9.53
N GLU A 37 6.86 28.73 9.27
CA GLU A 37 6.41 27.46 8.69
C GLU A 37 6.65 26.39 9.75
N GLU A 38 5.60 26.08 10.42
CA GLU A 38 4.44 25.33 10.06
C GLU A 38 4.54 23.86 10.38
N SER A 39 3.73 23.47 11.34
CA SER A 39 3.36 22.10 11.66
C SER A 39 2.61 21.42 10.48
N ALA A 40 3.28 21.18 9.37
CA ALA A 40 2.72 20.70 8.13
C ALA A 40 2.50 19.16 7.95
N PRO A 41 3.04 18.22 8.77
CA PRO A 41 2.87 16.80 8.45
C PRO A 41 1.47 16.22 8.77
N ALA A 42 0.81 16.71 9.82
CA ALA A 42 -0.48 16.11 10.24
C ALA A 42 -1.67 16.47 9.33
N LYS A 43 -1.66 17.65 8.71
CA LYS A 43 -2.70 18.06 7.75
C LYS A 43 -2.58 17.36 6.41
N SER A 44 -1.38 16.93 6.02
CA SER A 44 -1.15 16.24 4.76
C SER A 44 -1.63 14.79 4.79
N GLY A 45 -1.52 14.08 5.91
CA GLY A 45 -1.96 12.69 6.04
C GLY A 45 -3.47 12.53 5.93
N ALA A 46 -4.25 13.35 6.66
CA ALA A 46 -5.71 13.33 6.57
C ALA A 46 -6.21 13.72 5.16
N ALA A 47 -5.58 14.72 4.53
CA ALA A 47 -5.92 15.12 3.18
C ALA A 47 -5.62 14.00 2.15
N LEU A 48 -4.52 13.28 2.33
CA LEU A 48 -4.20 12.12 1.50
C LEU A 48 -5.25 11.01 1.65
N VAL A 49 -5.63 10.67 2.88
CA VAL A 49 -6.67 9.66 3.15
C VAL A 49 -7.99 10.05 2.45
N GLU A 50 -8.42 11.29 2.57
CA GLU A 50 -9.66 11.74 1.90
C GLU A 50 -9.54 11.74 0.37
N ALA A 51 -8.41 12.15 -0.19
CA ALA A 51 -8.16 12.07 -1.63
C ALA A 51 -8.18 10.63 -2.14
N MET A 52 -7.61 9.68 -1.39
CA MET A 52 -7.61 8.26 -1.74
C MET A 52 -9.03 7.67 -1.67
N LYS A 53 -9.84 8.04 -0.69
CA LYS A 53 -11.26 7.63 -0.60
C LYS A 53 -12.05 8.13 -1.81
N ALA A 54 -11.89 9.40 -2.16
CA ALA A 54 -12.56 10.00 -3.31
C ALA A 54 -12.15 9.32 -4.63
N TYR A 55 -10.85 9.04 -4.79
CA TYR A 55 -10.34 8.31 -5.94
C TYR A 55 -10.88 6.88 -6.01
N GLY A 56 -10.92 6.15 -4.90
CA GLY A 56 -11.53 4.81 -4.82
C GLY A 56 -13.00 4.81 -5.22
N ALA A 57 -13.79 5.77 -4.73
CA ALA A 57 -15.20 5.92 -5.10
C ALA A 57 -15.39 6.22 -6.60
N SER A 58 -14.50 7.03 -7.18
CA SER A 58 -14.48 7.28 -8.62
C SER A 58 -14.22 6.01 -9.42
N LEU A 59 -13.22 5.22 -9.02
CA LEU A 59 -12.93 3.94 -9.68
C LEU A 59 -14.07 2.93 -9.56
N GLU A 60 -14.77 2.86 -8.43
CA GLU A 60 -15.96 2.01 -8.27
C GLU A 60 -17.11 2.44 -9.20
N THR A 61 -17.23 3.75 -9.47
CA THR A 61 -18.19 4.25 -10.46
C THR A 61 -17.79 3.82 -11.86
N VAL A 62 -16.52 3.96 -12.23
CA VAL A 62 -15.98 3.51 -13.52
C VAL A 62 -16.14 2.01 -13.70
N LEU A 63 -15.89 1.21 -12.64
CA LEU A 63 -16.08 -0.24 -12.68
C LEU A 63 -17.51 -0.62 -13.05
N LYS A 64 -18.52 0.05 -12.45
CA LYS A 64 -19.93 -0.20 -12.78
C LYS A 64 -20.25 0.09 -14.25
N LEU A 65 -19.64 1.13 -14.82
CA LEU A 65 -19.82 1.46 -16.23
C LEU A 65 -19.21 0.40 -17.13
N TYR A 66 -18.00 -0.07 -16.84
CA TYR A 66 -17.36 -1.14 -17.60
C TYR A 66 -18.09 -2.49 -17.45
N ASP A 67 -18.62 -2.80 -16.25
CA ASP A 67 -19.44 -4.01 -16.05
C ASP A 67 -20.71 -3.98 -16.89
N ALA A 68 -21.40 -2.83 -16.95
CA ALA A 68 -22.57 -2.67 -17.80
C ALA A 68 -22.23 -2.76 -19.29
N GLU A 69 -21.12 -2.15 -19.73
CA GLU A 69 -20.64 -2.26 -21.10
C GLU A 69 -20.24 -3.70 -21.45
N PHE A 70 -19.54 -4.39 -20.56
CA PHE A 70 -19.15 -5.79 -20.76
C PHE A 70 -20.38 -6.69 -20.98
N LYS A 71 -21.42 -6.56 -20.15
CA LYS A 71 -22.67 -7.31 -20.29
C LYS A 71 -23.32 -7.05 -21.65
N LYS A 72 -23.42 -5.78 -22.05
CA LYS A 72 -23.97 -5.41 -23.36
C LYS A 72 -23.16 -6.00 -24.53
N ARG A 73 -21.82 -5.93 -24.47
CA ARG A 73 -20.95 -6.50 -25.52
C ARG A 73 -20.99 -8.02 -25.54
N ALA A 74 -21.12 -8.68 -24.39
CA ALA A 74 -21.29 -10.12 -24.31
C ALA A 74 -22.58 -10.57 -24.99
N GLU A 75 -23.70 -9.88 -24.76
CA GLU A 75 -24.97 -10.13 -25.43
C GLU A 75 -24.85 -9.93 -26.95
N GLU A 76 -24.17 -8.85 -27.40
CA GLU A 76 -23.92 -8.57 -28.80
C GLU A 76 -23.10 -9.70 -29.47
N VAL A 77 -22.05 -10.18 -28.83
CA VAL A 77 -21.24 -11.30 -29.33
C VAL A 77 -22.11 -12.59 -29.47
N GLN A 78 -22.97 -12.87 -28.50
CA GLN A 78 -23.87 -14.03 -28.57
C GLN A 78 -24.86 -13.91 -29.73
N ALA A 79 -25.46 -12.74 -29.94
CA ALA A 79 -26.35 -12.50 -31.06
C ALA A 79 -25.62 -12.66 -32.41
N ARG A 80 -24.41 -12.05 -32.53
CA ARG A 80 -23.59 -12.18 -33.75
C ARG A 80 -23.14 -13.63 -34.01
N ARG A 81 -22.85 -14.41 -32.96
CA ARG A 81 -22.55 -15.83 -33.11
C ARG A 81 -23.73 -16.59 -33.75
N GLY A 82 -24.97 -16.36 -33.28
CA GLY A 82 -26.14 -16.95 -33.87
C GLY A 82 -26.40 -16.53 -35.34
N TYR A 83 -26.06 -15.29 -35.69
CA TYR A 83 -26.13 -14.83 -37.10
C TYR A 83 -25.05 -15.46 -37.97
N TYR A 84 -23.85 -15.63 -37.47
CA TYR A 84 -22.75 -16.29 -38.16
C TYR A 84 -23.07 -17.77 -38.43
N GLU A 85 -23.58 -18.50 -37.44
CA GLU A 85 -24.00 -19.90 -37.59
C GLU A 85 -25.09 -20.08 -38.64
N LYS A 86 -25.94 -19.06 -38.85
CA LYS A 86 -26.97 -19.02 -39.90
C LYS A 86 -26.45 -18.50 -41.26
N GLY A 87 -25.18 -18.12 -41.34
CA GLY A 87 -24.58 -17.56 -42.56
C GLY A 87 -25.00 -16.12 -42.88
N TYR A 88 -25.55 -15.37 -41.93
CA TYR A 88 -26.05 -14.02 -42.16
C TYR A 88 -24.96 -12.93 -42.03
N ILE A 89 -23.85 -13.23 -41.36
CA ILE A 89 -22.70 -12.33 -41.22
C ILE A 89 -21.40 -13.07 -41.54
N ALA A 90 -20.40 -12.30 -41.93
CA ALA A 90 -19.04 -12.81 -42.16
C ALA A 90 -18.29 -13.07 -40.83
N ARG A 91 -17.36 -14.02 -40.88
CA ARG A 91 -16.50 -14.36 -39.74
C ARG A 91 -15.78 -13.12 -39.17
N VAL A 92 -15.33 -12.21 -40.02
CA VAL A 92 -14.61 -10.97 -39.62
C VAL A 92 -15.47 -10.08 -38.73
N GLU A 93 -16.81 -10.08 -38.92
CA GLU A 93 -17.73 -9.29 -38.11
C GLU A 93 -17.90 -9.89 -36.71
N LEU A 94 -17.95 -11.21 -36.59
CA LEU A 94 -17.97 -11.89 -35.30
C LEU A 94 -16.63 -11.66 -34.55
N GLU A 95 -15.50 -11.82 -35.24
CA GLU A 95 -14.18 -11.61 -34.65
C GLU A 95 -13.95 -10.14 -34.21
N ALA A 96 -14.53 -9.17 -34.92
CA ALA A 96 -14.50 -7.77 -34.53
C ALA A 96 -15.25 -7.56 -33.20
N ALA A 97 -16.46 -8.09 -33.06
CA ALA A 97 -17.21 -7.99 -31.82
C ALA A 97 -16.50 -8.70 -30.63
N GLN A 98 -15.88 -9.84 -30.89
CA GLN A 98 -15.08 -10.54 -29.85
C GLN A 98 -13.88 -9.72 -29.41
N ARG A 99 -13.18 -9.03 -30.32
CA ARG A 99 -12.08 -8.12 -29.94
C ARG A 99 -12.57 -6.93 -29.11
N GLU A 100 -13.72 -6.36 -29.43
CA GLU A 100 -14.32 -5.28 -28.64
C GLU A 100 -14.68 -5.75 -27.23
N LEU A 101 -15.27 -6.94 -27.09
CA LEU A 101 -15.58 -7.55 -25.78
C LEU A 101 -14.30 -7.76 -24.96
N ALA A 102 -13.26 -8.33 -25.57
CA ALA A 102 -11.98 -8.55 -24.90
C ALA A 102 -11.31 -7.24 -24.44
N ALA A 103 -11.46 -6.16 -25.23
CA ALA A 103 -10.95 -4.83 -24.84
C ALA A 103 -11.67 -4.26 -23.62
N VAL A 104 -12.99 -4.42 -23.53
CA VAL A 104 -13.77 -3.99 -22.36
C VAL A 104 -13.42 -4.84 -21.13
N GLU A 105 -13.29 -6.17 -21.31
CA GLU A 105 -12.87 -7.08 -20.24
C GLU A 105 -11.49 -6.70 -19.67
N ALA A 106 -10.53 -6.33 -20.52
CA ALA A 106 -9.23 -5.88 -20.08
C ALA A 106 -9.31 -4.60 -19.21
N ARG A 107 -10.14 -3.62 -19.63
CA ARG A 107 -10.37 -2.39 -18.84
C ARG A 107 -11.05 -2.66 -17.50
N LEU A 108 -12.00 -3.60 -17.47
CA LEU A 108 -12.67 -4.02 -16.25
C LEU A 108 -11.65 -4.59 -15.26
N ARG A 109 -10.83 -5.55 -15.68
CA ARG A 109 -9.77 -6.16 -14.85
C ARG A 109 -8.74 -5.12 -14.38
N GLU A 110 -8.31 -4.22 -15.25
CA GLU A 110 -7.38 -3.14 -14.87
C GLU A 110 -7.99 -2.22 -13.79
N THR A 111 -9.29 -1.91 -13.90
CA THR A 111 -9.98 -1.09 -12.92
C THR A 111 -10.12 -1.82 -11.59
N GLU A 112 -10.43 -3.11 -11.59
CA GLU A 112 -10.46 -3.95 -10.37
C GLU A 112 -9.09 -3.97 -9.67
N GLN A 113 -8.01 -4.11 -10.42
CA GLN A 113 -6.64 -4.06 -9.88
C GLN A 113 -6.34 -2.71 -9.23
N LYS A 114 -6.70 -1.59 -9.90
CA LYS A 114 -6.53 -0.25 -9.33
C LYS A 114 -7.33 -0.05 -8.04
N ILE A 115 -8.55 -0.58 -7.98
CA ILE A 115 -9.36 -0.54 -6.75
C ILE A 115 -8.68 -1.32 -5.62
N ALA A 116 -8.13 -2.49 -5.91
CA ALA A 116 -7.40 -3.29 -4.92
C ALA A 116 -6.16 -2.55 -4.41
N GLU A 117 -5.37 -1.94 -5.31
CA GLU A 117 -4.21 -1.11 -4.95
C GLU A 117 -4.60 0.07 -4.05
N VAL A 118 -5.67 0.80 -4.42
CA VAL A 118 -6.16 1.95 -3.64
C VAL A 118 -6.62 1.51 -2.25
N LYS A 119 -7.29 0.36 -2.12
CA LYS A 119 -7.72 -0.16 -0.81
C LYS A 119 -6.53 -0.47 0.10
N ILE A 120 -5.47 -1.07 -0.44
CA ILE A 120 -4.22 -1.34 0.31
C ILE A 120 -3.61 -0.02 0.78
N GLY A 121 -3.38 0.92 -0.13
CA GLY A 121 -2.77 2.20 0.23
C GLY A 121 -3.62 3.06 1.15
N LEU A 122 -4.95 2.98 1.05
CA LEU A 122 -5.84 3.66 1.98
C LEU A 122 -5.70 3.08 3.40
N ALA A 123 -5.58 1.76 3.53
CA ALA A 123 -5.34 1.11 4.82
C ALA A 123 -4.00 1.57 5.42
N GLU A 124 -2.93 1.59 4.61
CA GLU A 124 -1.61 2.06 5.00
C GLU A 124 -1.62 3.55 5.40
N ALA A 125 -2.15 4.42 4.55
CA ALA A 125 -2.24 5.86 4.84
C ALA A 125 -3.05 6.14 6.11
N THR A 126 -4.14 5.41 6.33
CA THR A 126 -4.96 5.53 7.54
C THR A 126 -4.18 5.06 8.78
N ALA A 127 -3.41 3.97 8.67
CA ALA A 127 -2.56 3.50 9.75
C ALA A 127 -1.48 4.54 10.10
N LEU A 128 -0.79 5.07 9.10
CA LEU A 128 0.23 6.12 9.28
C LEU A 128 -0.36 7.40 9.89
N GLU A 129 -1.53 7.84 9.43
CA GLU A 129 -2.22 8.99 10.02
C GLU A 129 -2.56 8.77 11.50
N ARG A 130 -3.06 7.60 11.86
CA ARG A 130 -3.33 7.25 13.26
C ARG A 130 -2.05 7.25 14.09
N LEU A 131 -0.97 6.68 13.56
CA LEU A 131 0.32 6.60 14.22
C LEU A 131 0.95 7.98 14.45
N SER A 132 0.80 8.90 13.49
CA SER A 132 1.32 10.26 13.62
C SER A 132 0.69 11.05 14.78
N LYS A 133 -0.52 10.64 15.20
CA LYS A 133 -1.23 11.23 16.35
C LYS A 133 -0.85 10.62 17.70
N LEU A 134 -0.10 9.51 17.68
CA LEU A 134 0.35 8.85 18.92
C LEU A 134 1.70 9.41 19.37
N ALA A 135 1.90 9.47 20.69
CA ALA A 135 3.20 9.81 21.23
C ALA A 135 4.29 8.85 20.68
N PRO A 136 5.49 9.38 20.37
CA PRO A 136 6.61 8.55 19.96
C PRO A 136 6.98 7.57 21.08
N LEU A 137 7.30 6.35 20.71
CA LEU A 137 7.81 5.34 21.65
C LEU A 137 9.30 5.56 21.90
N LYS A 138 9.74 5.27 23.12
CA LYS A 138 11.18 5.22 23.44
C LYS A 138 11.81 3.98 22.80
N PRO A 139 13.13 4.02 22.49
CA PRO A 139 13.83 2.84 22.01
C PRO A 139 13.61 1.63 22.93
N GLY A 140 13.23 0.49 22.35
CA GLY A 140 12.90 -0.75 23.08
C GLY A 140 11.50 -0.80 23.69
N GLU A 141 10.72 0.27 23.61
CA GLU A 141 9.35 0.31 24.14
C GLU A 141 8.40 -0.48 23.22
N TYR A 142 7.54 -1.27 23.84
CA TYR A 142 6.51 -2.08 23.20
C TYR A 142 5.14 -1.67 23.71
N THR A 143 4.19 -1.50 22.83
CA THR A 143 2.81 -1.19 23.18
C THR A 143 1.86 -2.03 22.35
N GLU A 144 0.89 -2.63 23.02
CA GLU A 144 -0.16 -3.44 22.41
C GLU A 144 -1.53 -2.87 22.77
N ARG A 145 -2.40 -2.77 21.78
CA ARG A 145 -3.79 -2.35 21.90
C ARG A 145 -4.67 -3.33 21.11
N ALA A 146 -5.96 -3.26 21.31
CA ALA A 146 -6.89 -4.16 20.62
C ALA A 146 -6.84 -4.13 19.09
N SER A 147 -6.33 -3.05 18.49
CA SER A 147 -6.32 -2.84 17.03
C SER A 147 -4.94 -2.65 16.42
N TRP A 148 -3.88 -2.68 17.21
CA TRP A 148 -2.50 -2.52 16.72
C TRP A 148 -1.45 -2.87 17.77
N ILE A 149 -0.27 -3.25 17.29
CA ILE A 149 0.92 -3.53 18.08
C ILE A 149 2.05 -2.63 17.55
N ARG A 150 2.79 -1.97 18.44
CA ARG A 150 3.95 -1.13 18.09
C ARG A 150 5.16 -1.52 18.90
N TYR A 151 6.30 -1.55 18.24
CA TYR A 151 7.60 -1.71 18.88
C TYR A 151 8.61 -0.75 18.26
N ALA A 152 9.26 0.06 19.08
CA ALA A 152 10.20 1.09 18.61
C ALA A 152 11.56 0.55 18.15
N GLY A 153 11.81 -0.75 18.34
CA GLY A 153 13.14 -1.30 18.10
C GLY A 153 14.17 -0.88 19.13
N ARG A 154 15.38 -1.41 18.99
CA ARG A 154 16.53 -1.05 19.84
C ARG A 154 17.64 -0.33 19.08
N GLY A 155 17.51 -0.22 17.77
CA GLY A 155 18.46 0.42 16.87
C GLY A 155 17.81 0.82 15.55
N PRO A 156 18.55 1.50 14.67
CA PRO A 156 18.05 1.88 13.36
C PRO A 156 17.76 0.62 12.52
N TRP A 157 16.63 0.63 11.85
CA TRP A 157 16.28 -0.36 10.86
C TRP A 157 16.72 0.09 9.46
N SER A 158 17.10 -0.86 8.61
CA SER A 158 17.23 -0.66 7.17
C SER A 158 16.82 -1.93 6.44
N LEU A 159 16.49 -1.81 5.16
CA LEU A 159 16.12 -2.97 4.32
C LEU A 159 17.20 -4.06 4.22
N ARG A 160 18.46 -3.76 4.56
CA ARG A 160 19.51 -4.79 4.68
C ARG A 160 19.17 -5.87 5.71
N GLY A 161 18.31 -5.54 6.69
CA GLY A 161 17.81 -6.49 7.68
C GLY A 161 16.74 -7.45 7.16
N ALA A 162 16.15 -7.21 5.99
CA ALA A 162 15.09 -8.05 5.42
C ALA A 162 15.55 -9.51 5.23
N ALA A 163 16.79 -9.73 4.81
CA ALA A 163 17.36 -11.07 4.64
C ALA A 163 17.31 -11.91 5.92
N ALA A 164 17.42 -11.31 7.10
CA ALA A 164 17.31 -12.03 8.37
C ALA A 164 15.87 -12.49 8.64
N ILE A 165 14.88 -11.72 8.21
CA ILE A 165 13.45 -12.07 8.32
C ILE A 165 13.11 -13.19 7.33
N GLU A 166 13.59 -13.11 6.09
CA GLU A 166 13.42 -14.17 5.09
C GLU A 166 14.04 -15.48 5.57
N LYS A 167 15.26 -15.42 6.08
CA LYS A 167 15.96 -16.58 6.66
C LYS A 167 15.18 -17.19 7.82
N PHE A 168 14.68 -16.35 8.75
CA PHE A 168 13.84 -16.80 9.85
C PHE A 168 12.60 -17.57 9.35
N PHE A 169 11.91 -17.03 8.33
CA PHE A 169 10.74 -17.68 7.76
C PHE A 169 11.07 -19.03 7.13
N LEU A 170 12.14 -19.08 6.34
CA LEU A 170 12.58 -20.31 5.69
C LEU A 170 12.94 -21.40 6.72
N GLU A 171 13.70 -21.04 7.75
CA GLU A 171 14.13 -21.97 8.82
C GLU A 171 12.96 -22.41 9.71
N ARG A 172 12.00 -21.51 9.99
CA ARG A 172 10.92 -21.79 10.93
C ARG A 172 9.72 -22.46 10.31
N PHE A 173 9.39 -22.12 9.05
CA PHE A 173 8.15 -22.52 8.36
C PHE A 173 8.41 -23.27 7.06
N GLY A 174 9.65 -23.43 6.62
CA GLY A 174 10.01 -24.12 5.37
C GLY A 174 9.56 -23.42 4.10
N ARG A 175 9.19 -22.13 4.18
CA ARG A 175 8.71 -21.32 3.06
C ARG A 175 9.21 -19.87 3.16
N PRO A 176 9.26 -19.13 2.04
CA PRO A 176 9.63 -17.73 2.07
C PRO A 176 8.60 -16.88 2.85
N ALA A 177 9.05 -15.77 3.41
CA ALA A 177 8.17 -14.77 4.03
C ALA A 177 7.18 -14.23 2.98
N PRO A 178 5.89 -14.05 3.32
CA PRO A 178 4.90 -13.48 2.40
C PRO A 178 5.04 -11.96 2.34
N ILE A 179 6.14 -11.48 1.74
CA ILE A 179 6.43 -10.05 1.58
C ILE A 179 5.50 -9.49 0.51
N SER A 180 4.71 -8.47 0.85
CA SER A 180 3.83 -7.75 -0.07
C SER A 180 4.46 -6.49 -0.65
N ALA A 181 5.37 -5.84 0.10
CA ALA A 181 6.18 -4.74 -0.41
C ALA A 181 7.56 -4.74 0.25
N LEU A 182 8.59 -4.41 -0.52
CA LEU A 182 9.97 -4.28 -0.08
C LEU A 182 10.55 -2.98 -0.64
N GLY A 183 10.76 -1.99 0.25
CA GLY A 183 11.20 -0.66 -0.16
C GLY A 183 10.17 0.11 -0.95
N GLN A 184 10.60 1.20 -1.58
CA GLN A 184 9.75 2.09 -2.36
C GLN A 184 9.25 1.39 -3.62
N THR A 185 7.96 1.27 -3.78
CA THR A 185 7.31 0.74 -4.99
C THR A 185 6.66 1.86 -5.79
N ALA A 186 6.36 1.61 -7.07
CA ALA A 186 5.62 2.56 -7.91
C ALA A 186 4.26 2.95 -7.31
N PHE A 187 3.65 2.07 -6.53
CA PHE A 187 2.44 2.36 -5.77
C PHE A 187 2.70 3.42 -4.68
N HIS A 188 3.73 3.22 -3.83
CA HIS A 188 4.09 4.17 -2.77
C HIS A 188 4.48 5.54 -3.34
N GLU A 189 5.19 5.57 -4.49
CA GLU A 189 5.51 6.82 -5.19
C GLU A 189 4.26 7.57 -5.63
N ARG A 190 3.31 6.88 -6.28
CA ARG A 190 2.04 7.48 -6.72
C ARG A 190 1.23 8.03 -5.54
N MET A 191 1.25 7.35 -4.41
CA MET A 191 0.53 7.72 -3.20
C MET A 191 1.32 8.67 -2.30
N ARG A 192 2.56 9.04 -2.69
CA ARG A 192 3.46 9.90 -1.89
C ARG A 192 3.70 9.37 -0.48
N LEU A 193 3.74 8.05 -0.33
CA LEU A 193 4.10 7.37 0.90
C LEU A 193 5.61 7.08 0.89
N ASP A 194 6.30 7.40 1.98
CA ASP A 194 7.72 7.05 2.13
C ASP A 194 7.84 5.63 2.67
N HIS A 195 8.22 4.71 1.80
CA HIS A 195 8.41 3.30 2.11
C HIS A 195 9.84 2.82 1.81
N ARG A 196 10.80 3.76 1.61
CA ARG A 196 12.17 3.45 1.16
C ARG A 196 12.91 2.48 2.08
N GLU A 197 12.70 2.58 3.37
CA GLU A 197 13.32 1.73 4.40
C GLU A 197 12.25 0.92 5.15
N ALA A 198 11.22 0.45 4.45
CA ALA A 198 10.15 -0.35 5.03
C ALA A 198 9.91 -1.65 4.27
N MET A 199 9.32 -2.62 4.95
CA MET A 199 8.92 -3.91 4.39
C MET A 199 7.55 -4.28 4.94
N ASP A 200 6.65 -4.68 4.05
CA ASP A 200 5.33 -5.17 4.43
C ASP A 200 5.28 -6.69 4.32
N VAL A 201 4.76 -7.32 5.36
CA VAL A 201 4.57 -8.77 5.41
C VAL A 201 3.08 -9.07 5.52
N ALA A 202 2.53 -9.79 4.55
CA ALA A 202 1.10 -10.12 4.46
C ALA A 202 0.73 -11.26 5.41
N LEU A 203 0.72 -10.99 6.72
CA LEU A 203 0.35 -11.92 7.78
C LEU A 203 -0.62 -11.28 8.75
N HIS A 204 -1.53 -12.08 9.29
CA HIS A 204 -2.35 -11.61 10.41
C HIS A 204 -1.53 -11.71 11.72
N PRO A 205 -1.46 -10.62 12.53
CA PRO A 205 -0.67 -10.61 13.78
C PRO A 205 -1.04 -11.76 14.74
N ASP A 206 -2.32 -12.11 14.81
CA ASP A 206 -2.83 -13.18 15.70
C ASP A 206 -2.64 -14.60 15.14
N SER A 207 -2.16 -14.75 13.90
CA SER A 207 -1.83 -16.07 13.36
C SER A 207 -0.62 -16.66 14.09
N ALA A 208 -0.44 -17.99 14.03
CA ALA A 208 0.74 -18.63 14.63
C ALA A 208 2.05 -18.09 14.04
N GLU A 209 2.06 -17.84 12.72
CA GLU A 209 3.22 -17.27 12.03
C GLU A 209 3.42 -15.80 12.38
N GLY A 210 2.33 -15.01 12.47
CA GLY A 210 2.36 -13.61 12.89
C GLY A 210 2.93 -13.44 14.29
N ARG A 211 2.45 -14.21 15.27
CA ARG A 211 3.01 -14.20 16.63
C ARG A 211 4.49 -14.60 16.66
N SER A 212 4.87 -15.62 15.89
CA SER A 212 6.28 -16.02 15.79
C SER A 212 7.16 -14.93 15.19
N LEU A 213 6.64 -14.19 14.19
CA LEU A 213 7.33 -13.05 13.59
C LEU A 213 7.47 -11.91 14.60
N ILE A 214 6.41 -11.55 15.32
CA ILE A 214 6.43 -10.53 16.39
C ILE A 214 7.54 -10.84 17.41
N ASP A 215 7.59 -12.08 17.88
CA ASP A 215 8.59 -12.51 18.85
C ASP A 215 10.01 -12.44 18.28
N PHE A 216 10.20 -12.83 17.02
CA PHE A 216 11.48 -12.70 16.33
C PHE A 216 11.91 -11.24 16.21
N LEU A 217 11.05 -10.35 15.72
CA LEU A 217 11.34 -8.94 15.52
C LEU A 217 11.68 -8.24 16.86
N ARG A 218 10.92 -8.54 17.92
CA ARG A 218 11.20 -8.00 19.27
C ARG A 218 12.55 -8.43 19.80
N ARG A 219 12.90 -9.73 19.68
CA ARG A 219 14.22 -10.25 20.11
C ARG A 219 15.35 -9.65 19.30
N SER A 220 15.15 -9.50 18.00
CA SER A 220 16.15 -8.91 17.09
C SER A 220 16.25 -7.40 17.18
N GLY A 221 15.37 -6.74 17.97
CA GLY A 221 15.38 -5.28 18.11
C GLY A 221 14.87 -4.53 16.88
N VAL A 222 14.18 -5.20 15.98
CA VAL A 222 13.64 -4.63 14.73
C VAL A 222 12.34 -3.88 15.04
N PRO A 223 12.21 -2.57 14.69
CA PRO A 223 10.97 -1.84 14.89
C PRO A 223 9.86 -2.35 13.97
N PHE A 224 8.63 -2.39 14.46
CA PHE A 224 7.48 -2.79 13.66
C PHE A 224 6.16 -2.23 14.18
N ILE A 225 5.15 -2.32 13.29
CA ILE A 225 3.74 -2.08 13.56
C ILE A 225 2.96 -3.27 12.98
N ALA A 226 1.97 -3.76 13.74
CA ALA A 226 1.14 -4.88 13.31
C ALA A 226 -0.34 -4.65 13.70
#